data_e2dc5e5f10aa3c384b999c9cc530dfbf
#
_entry.id   e2dc5e5f10aa3c384b999c9cc530dfbf
#
_cell.length_a   1.000
_cell.length_b   1.000
_cell.length_c   1.000
_cell.angle_alpha   90.00
_cell.angle_beta   90.00
_cell.angle_gamma   90.00
#
_symmetry.space_group_name_H-M   'P 1'
#
loop_
_entity.id
_entity.type
_entity.pdbx_description
1 polymer ?
#
loop_
_entity_poly.entity_id
_entity_poly.type
_entity_poly.pdbx_seq_one_letter_code
_entity_poly.pdbx_strand_id
1 'polypeptide(L)'
;MDSQTINVTGISNREFIESYARAGCVGLCGGATRIDLAIRHAQRVQHPERRWSDWSHVFLFEGRRADGEHWVIESDIQILRKNIQLGAQENRAEKYFDEKMYPSLAILDFGVDEAQMTVLLRAGLELVARREKYSIRELIGTLIVLRKPELRAQENRLAQEQSAYCSAFVKKLFHDAGLDLVPGVTGKNTTPEDIARSPLPHKKYLLVREMPGAKLAALEKKLSTGVRTRLAKIKLRKG
;
A
#
# COMPACT_ATOMS: atom_id res chain seq x y z
N MET A 1 -3.24 -2.39 -24.60
CA MET A 1 -2.54 -1.11 -24.29
C MET A 1 -1.38 -1.46 -23.39
N ASP A 2 -0.23 -0.84 -23.59
CA ASP A 2 0.93 -1.05 -22.69
C ASP A 2 0.80 -0.14 -21.48
N SER A 3 1.44 -0.53 -20.36
CA SER A 3 1.47 0.31 -19.17
C SER A 3 2.29 1.58 -19.44
N GLN A 4 1.77 2.74 -19.04
CA GLN A 4 2.40 4.04 -19.24
C GLN A 4 2.66 4.70 -17.88
N THR A 5 3.89 5.16 -17.64
CA THR A 5 4.21 5.98 -16.47
C THR A 5 4.33 7.45 -16.87
N ILE A 6 3.61 8.30 -16.15
CA ILE A 6 3.59 9.76 -16.31
C ILE A 6 4.17 10.36 -15.04
N ASN A 7 5.36 10.94 -15.15
CA ASN A 7 6.01 11.64 -14.04
C ASN A 7 5.41 13.03 -13.88
N VAL A 8 4.97 13.36 -12.68
CA VAL A 8 4.39 14.64 -12.30
C VAL A 8 5.32 15.31 -11.29
N THR A 9 5.70 16.56 -11.52
CA THR A 9 6.64 17.31 -10.68
C THR A 9 6.08 18.68 -10.32
N GLY A 10 6.60 19.28 -9.27
CA GLY A 10 6.35 20.69 -8.94
C GLY A 10 4.97 21.01 -8.35
N ILE A 11 4.20 19.99 -7.96
CA ILE A 11 2.89 20.16 -7.34
C ILE A 11 2.83 19.49 -5.96
N SER A 12 1.90 19.95 -5.12
CA SER A 12 1.61 19.39 -3.81
C SER A 12 0.89 18.03 -3.91
N ASN A 13 0.85 17.28 -2.79
CA ASN A 13 0.03 16.06 -2.69
C ASN A 13 -1.45 16.35 -2.97
N ARG A 14 -1.95 17.48 -2.48
CA ARG A 14 -3.33 17.91 -2.71
C ARG A 14 -3.59 18.07 -4.21
N GLU A 15 -2.82 18.92 -4.88
CA GLU A 15 -2.97 19.18 -6.32
C GLU A 15 -2.84 17.91 -7.15
N PHE A 16 -1.93 17.01 -6.74
CA PHE A 16 -1.75 15.73 -7.40
C PHE A 16 -3.01 14.85 -7.30
N ILE A 17 -3.57 14.69 -6.11
CA ILE A 17 -4.79 13.90 -5.91
C ILE A 17 -5.97 14.55 -6.64
N GLU A 18 -6.15 15.86 -6.50
CA GLU A 18 -7.24 16.60 -7.15
C GLU A 18 -7.20 16.49 -8.70
N SER A 19 -6.00 16.45 -9.27
CA SER A 19 -5.82 16.41 -10.73
C SER A 19 -5.98 15.01 -11.31
N TYR A 20 -5.51 13.97 -10.63
CA TYR A 20 -5.35 12.64 -11.22
C TYR A 20 -6.23 11.56 -10.60
N ALA A 21 -6.79 11.77 -9.39
CA ALA A 21 -7.67 10.78 -8.78
C ALA A 21 -9.02 10.71 -9.50
N ARG A 22 -9.46 9.48 -9.74
CA ARG A 22 -10.79 9.14 -10.29
C ARG A 22 -11.32 7.94 -9.51
N ALA A 23 -12.63 7.77 -9.51
CA ALA A 23 -13.23 6.57 -8.95
C ALA A 23 -12.65 5.31 -9.62
N GLY A 24 -12.36 4.27 -8.85
CA GLY A 24 -11.74 3.02 -9.32
C GLY A 24 -10.23 3.08 -9.54
N CYS A 25 -9.59 4.25 -9.45
CA CYS A 25 -8.13 4.33 -9.43
C CYS A 25 -7.58 3.77 -8.12
N VAL A 26 -6.40 3.18 -8.20
CA VAL A 26 -5.63 2.72 -7.04
C VAL A 26 -4.61 3.77 -6.63
N GLY A 27 -4.67 4.20 -5.38
CA GLY A 27 -3.67 5.07 -4.77
C GLY A 27 -2.57 4.25 -4.11
N LEU A 28 -1.33 4.67 -4.27
CA LEU A 28 -0.16 4.16 -3.57
C LEU A 28 0.49 5.29 -2.79
N CYS A 29 0.84 5.04 -1.54
CA CYS A 29 1.65 5.98 -0.78
C CYS A 29 2.83 5.30 -0.06
N GLY A 30 3.90 6.07 0.09
CA GLY A 30 5.02 5.73 0.96
C GLY A 30 5.02 6.65 2.16
N GLY A 31 4.63 6.12 3.32
CA GLY A 31 4.61 6.86 4.56
C GLY A 31 5.99 7.00 5.21
N ALA A 32 6.07 7.92 6.18
CA ALA A 32 7.28 8.24 6.92
C ALA A 32 7.32 7.64 8.34
N THR A 33 6.27 6.94 8.78
CA THR A 33 6.25 6.31 10.11
C THR A 33 7.24 5.14 10.18
N ARG A 34 7.57 4.70 11.39
CA ARG A 34 8.43 3.52 11.59
C ARG A 34 7.84 2.24 11.00
N ILE A 35 6.50 2.13 10.99
CA ILE A 35 5.79 0.99 10.41
C ILE A 35 5.92 1.05 8.89
N ASP A 36 5.68 2.22 8.27
CA ASP A 36 5.85 2.42 6.84
C ASP A 36 7.25 2.05 6.38
N LEU A 37 8.27 2.55 7.08
CA LEU A 37 9.67 2.26 6.77
C LEU A 37 9.99 0.77 6.91
N ALA A 38 9.41 0.06 7.89
CA ALA A 38 9.58 -1.38 8.04
C ALA A 38 8.93 -2.15 6.87
N ILE A 39 7.73 -1.73 6.42
CA ILE A 39 7.04 -2.30 5.27
C ILE A 39 7.86 -2.08 4.00
N ARG A 40 8.29 -0.85 3.73
CA ARG A 40 9.12 -0.49 2.57
C ARG A 40 10.42 -1.30 2.53
N HIS A 41 11.10 -1.43 3.68
CA HIS A 41 12.30 -2.24 3.80
C HIS A 41 12.05 -3.73 3.56
N ALA A 42 10.94 -4.28 4.07
CA ALA A 42 10.62 -5.70 3.88
C ALA A 42 10.43 -6.07 2.41
N GLN A 43 9.90 -5.16 1.61
CA GLN A 43 9.62 -5.34 0.18
C GLN A 43 10.88 -5.25 -0.71
N ARG A 44 12.05 -4.91 -0.16
CA ARG A 44 13.31 -4.78 -0.95
C ARG A 44 13.69 -6.05 -1.72
N VAL A 45 13.24 -7.23 -1.25
CA VAL A 45 13.53 -8.51 -1.91
C VAL A 45 12.81 -8.67 -3.25
N GLN A 46 11.76 -7.88 -3.47
CA GLN A 46 10.97 -7.86 -4.70
C GLN A 46 11.54 -6.89 -5.75
N HIS A 47 12.39 -5.95 -5.30
CA HIS A 47 13.02 -5.00 -6.19
C HIS A 47 14.26 -5.61 -6.82
N PRO A 48 14.43 -5.54 -8.18
CA PRO A 48 15.60 -6.10 -8.87
C PRO A 48 16.93 -5.63 -8.28
N GLU A 49 17.02 -4.36 -7.95
CA GLU A 49 18.21 -3.73 -7.36
C GLU A 49 18.28 -3.89 -5.84
N ARG A 50 17.36 -4.64 -5.24
CA ARG A 50 17.24 -4.79 -3.79
C ARG A 50 17.16 -3.46 -3.01
N ARG A 51 16.72 -2.38 -3.67
CA ARG A 51 16.41 -1.11 -3.01
C ARG A 51 15.10 -1.22 -2.23
N TRP A 52 14.90 -0.30 -1.29
CA TRP A 52 13.64 -0.21 -0.57
C TRP A 52 12.50 0.16 -1.52
N SER A 53 11.32 -0.39 -1.26
CA SER A 53 10.11 0.04 -1.95
C SER A 53 9.82 1.51 -1.64
N ASP A 54 9.24 2.21 -2.62
CA ASP A 54 8.70 3.55 -2.41
C ASP A 54 7.33 3.52 -1.71
N TRP A 55 6.73 2.32 -1.58
CA TRP A 55 5.35 2.13 -1.17
C TRP A 55 5.24 1.39 0.16
N SER A 56 4.37 1.89 1.06
CA SER A 56 4.01 1.23 2.32
C SER A 56 2.53 0.92 2.41
N HIS A 57 1.69 1.59 1.61
CA HIS A 57 0.26 1.46 1.68
C HIS A 57 -0.39 1.63 0.30
N VAL A 58 -1.58 1.05 0.14
CA VAL A 58 -2.41 1.09 -1.06
C VAL A 58 -3.87 1.20 -0.69
N PHE A 59 -4.64 1.93 -1.51
CA PHE A 59 -6.05 2.21 -1.29
C PHE A 59 -6.79 2.38 -2.62
N LEU A 60 -8.12 2.28 -2.58
CA LEU A 60 -9.01 2.50 -3.72
C LEU A 60 -9.63 3.89 -3.62
N PHE A 61 -9.55 4.69 -4.69
CA PHE A 61 -10.32 5.92 -4.78
C PHE A 61 -11.79 5.61 -5.08
N GLU A 62 -12.66 6.10 -4.22
CA GLU A 62 -14.11 6.05 -4.43
C GLU A 62 -14.59 7.14 -5.39
N GLY A 63 -13.87 8.24 -5.44
CA GLY A 63 -14.19 9.42 -6.22
C GLY A 63 -14.57 10.62 -5.37
N ARG A 64 -15.10 11.65 -6.01
CA ARG A 64 -15.62 12.84 -5.31
C ARG A 64 -17.05 12.59 -4.85
N ARG A 65 -17.34 12.97 -3.62
CA ARG A 65 -18.69 12.97 -3.05
C ARG A 65 -19.33 14.36 -3.12
N ALA A 66 -20.56 14.47 -2.59
CA ALA A 66 -21.33 15.72 -2.58
C ALA A 66 -20.66 16.87 -1.81
N ASP A 67 -19.73 16.56 -0.90
CA ASP A 67 -18.91 17.55 -0.18
C ASP A 67 -17.76 18.12 -1.05
N GLY A 68 -17.62 17.65 -2.29
CA GLY A 68 -16.56 18.06 -3.22
C GLY A 68 -15.21 17.38 -2.97
N GLU A 69 -15.07 16.61 -1.91
CA GLU A 69 -13.81 15.96 -1.53
C GLU A 69 -13.66 14.56 -2.15
N HIS A 70 -12.42 14.17 -2.41
CA HIS A 70 -12.13 12.79 -2.78
C HIS A 70 -12.17 11.89 -1.56
N TRP A 71 -12.83 10.74 -1.71
CA TRP A 71 -12.89 9.69 -0.70
C TRP A 71 -12.15 8.45 -1.15
N VAL A 72 -11.68 7.67 -0.19
CA VAL A 72 -10.96 6.43 -0.39
C VAL A 72 -11.53 5.32 0.47
N ILE A 73 -11.50 4.10 -0.06
CA ILE A 73 -11.79 2.88 0.69
C ILE A 73 -10.46 2.15 0.86
N GLU A 74 -10.14 1.79 2.08
CA GLU A 74 -8.85 1.22 2.41
C GLU A 74 -8.90 0.27 3.60
N SER A 75 -7.89 -0.58 3.73
CA SER A 75 -7.64 -1.31 4.96
C SER A 75 -6.41 -0.70 5.64
N ASP A 76 -6.63 0.05 6.70
CA ASP A 76 -5.58 0.83 7.36
C ASP A 76 -5.52 0.60 8.88
N ILE A 77 -4.41 1.05 9.46
CA ILE A 77 -4.17 1.04 10.91
C ILE A 77 -4.53 2.40 11.46
N GLN A 78 -5.64 2.51 12.15
CA GLN A 78 -5.97 3.72 12.91
C GLN A 78 -5.55 3.56 14.37
N ILE A 79 -4.71 4.48 14.83
CA ILE A 79 -4.34 4.58 16.24
C ILE A 79 -5.16 5.72 16.87
N LEU A 80 -6.32 5.38 17.44
CA LEU A 80 -7.17 6.34 18.14
C LEU A 80 -6.95 6.21 19.66
N ARG A 81 -6.28 7.19 20.25
CA ARG A 81 -6.12 7.46 21.72
C ARG A 81 -5.77 6.29 22.64
N LYS A 82 -5.72 5.09 22.36
CA LYS A 82 -5.38 3.85 23.06
C LYS A 82 -5.95 2.62 22.37
N ASN A 83 -6.80 2.80 21.35
CA ASN A 83 -7.34 1.71 20.55
C ASN A 83 -6.69 1.71 19.17
N ILE A 84 -6.11 0.57 18.80
CA ILE A 84 -5.63 0.34 17.45
C ILE A 84 -6.79 -0.34 16.71
N GLN A 85 -7.34 0.35 15.71
CA GLN A 85 -8.31 -0.25 14.79
C GLN A 85 -7.58 -0.60 13.49
N LEU A 86 -7.67 -1.86 13.13
CA LEU A 86 -7.21 -2.38 11.84
C LEU A 86 -8.45 -2.86 11.10
N GLY A 87 -8.63 -2.42 9.86
CA GLY A 87 -9.75 -2.91 9.07
C GLY A 87 -10.13 -2.02 7.91
N ALA A 88 -11.15 -2.49 7.17
CA ALA A 88 -11.74 -1.75 6.09
C ALA A 88 -12.44 -0.49 6.61
N GLN A 89 -12.17 0.64 5.99
CA GLN A 89 -12.70 1.94 6.37
C GLN A 89 -12.76 2.89 5.17
N GLU A 90 -13.63 3.88 5.29
CA GLU A 90 -13.67 5.02 4.38
C GLU A 90 -12.99 6.20 5.03
N ASN A 91 -12.19 6.92 4.26
CA ASN A 91 -11.52 8.14 4.69
C ASN A 91 -11.55 9.19 3.59
N ARG A 92 -11.47 10.46 3.99
CA ARG A 92 -11.18 11.53 3.02
C ARG A 92 -9.73 11.41 2.57
N ALA A 93 -9.49 11.61 1.26
CA ALA A 93 -8.16 11.58 0.69
C ALA A 93 -7.26 12.71 1.23
N GLU A 94 -7.82 13.71 1.92
CA GLU A 94 -7.09 14.79 2.56
C GLU A 94 -6.03 14.30 3.55
N LYS A 95 -6.21 13.11 4.15
CA LYS A 95 -5.18 12.51 5.03
C LYS A 95 -3.83 12.35 4.35
N TYR A 96 -3.81 12.21 3.01
CA TYR A 96 -2.60 12.06 2.20
C TYR A 96 -1.99 13.39 1.74
N PHE A 97 -2.57 14.54 2.11
CA PHE A 97 -2.06 15.86 1.72
C PHE A 97 -0.79 16.26 2.47
N ASP A 98 -0.53 15.67 3.64
CA ASP A 98 0.70 15.96 4.40
C ASP A 98 1.92 15.32 3.73
N GLU A 99 2.71 16.14 3.05
CA GLU A 99 3.89 15.72 2.30
C GLU A 99 5.04 15.18 3.19
N LYS A 100 5.07 15.57 4.46
CA LYS A 100 6.06 15.07 5.42
C LYS A 100 5.70 13.67 5.87
N MET A 101 4.40 13.40 6.04
CA MET A 101 3.89 12.09 6.40
C MET A 101 3.86 11.14 5.20
N TYR A 102 3.53 11.64 4.01
CA TYR A 102 3.41 10.87 2.77
C TYR A 102 4.27 11.46 1.65
N PRO A 103 5.59 11.30 1.72
CA PRO A 103 6.53 11.87 0.74
C PRO A 103 6.45 11.24 -0.65
N SER A 104 5.89 10.03 -0.77
CA SER A 104 5.75 9.32 -2.05
C SER A 104 4.28 9.06 -2.34
N LEU A 105 3.81 9.43 -3.53
CA LEU A 105 2.46 9.15 -4.01
C LEU A 105 2.49 8.68 -5.46
N ALA A 106 1.61 7.74 -5.79
CA ALA A 106 1.26 7.39 -7.16
C ALA A 106 -0.23 7.06 -7.27
N ILE A 107 -0.77 7.22 -8.47
CA ILE A 107 -2.13 6.83 -8.81
C ILE A 107 -2.07 5.93 -10.04
N LEU A 108 -2.65 4.73 -9.93
CA LEU A 108 -2.75 3.77 -11.02
C LEU A 108 -4.19 3.73 -11.54
N ASP A 109 -4.35 3.98 -12.82
CA ASP A 109 -5.63 3.90 -13.51
C ASP A 109 -5.60 2.67 -14.41
N PHE A 110 -6.34 1.64 -14.03
CA PHE A 110 -6.47 0.38 -14.76
C PHE A 110 -7.56 0.42 -15.84
N GLY A 111 -8.19 1.58 -16.06
CA GLY A 111 -9.24 1.74 -17.06
C GLY A 111 -10.49 0.88 -16.78
N VAL A 112 -10.85 0.71 -15.51
CA VAL A 112 -12.05 -0.04 -15.13
C VAL A 112 -13.29 0.60 -15.72
N ASP A 113 -14.18 -0.23 -16.27
CA ASP A 113 -15.46 0.20 -16.80
C ASP A 113 -16.49 0.45 -15.67
N GLU A 114 -17.67 0.93 -16.02
CA GLU A 114 -18.73 1.28 -15.07
C GLU A 114 -19.24 0.05 -14.30
N ALA A 115 -19.32 -1.11 -14.94
CA ALA A 115 -19.76 -2.34 -14.30
C ALA A 115 -18.72 -2.83 -13.30
N GLN A 116 -17.45 -2.83 -13.67
CA GLN A 116 -16.33 -3.15 -12.80
C GLN A 116 -16.22 -2.17 -11.61
N MET A 117 -16.39 -0.86 -11.89
CA MET A 117 -16.42 0.18 -10.88
C MET A 117 -17.51 -0.10 -9.83
N THR A 118 -18.72 -0.42 -10.28
CA THR A 118 -19.85 -0.73 -9.41
C THR A 118 -19.52 -1.92 -8.50
N VAL A 119 -18.90 -2.97 -9.04
CA VAL A 119 -18.47 -4.15 -8.25
C VAL A 119 -17.40 -3.77 -7.23
N LEU A 120 -16.37 -3.01 -7.64
CA LEU A 120 -15.29 -2.56 -6.77
C LEU A 120 -15.83 -1.77 -5.56
N LEU A 121 -16.64 -0.76 -5.83
CA LEU A 121 -17.17 0.13 -4.79
C LEU A 121 -18.13 -0.62 -3.87
N ARG A 122 -19.05 -1.42 -4.43
CA ARG A 122 -19.98 -2.22 -3.64
C ARG A 122 -19.23 -3.19 -2.71
N ALA A 123 -18.28 -3.95 -3.24
CA ALA A 123 -17.51 -4.90 -2.45
C ALA A 123 -16.71 -4.20 -1.34
N GLY A 124 -16.10 -3.04 -1.65
CA GLY A 124 -15.37 -2.23 -0.68
C GLY A 124 -16.28 -1.74 0.45
N LEU A 125 -17.41 -1.16 0.13
CA LEU A 125 -18.39 -0.64 1.09
C LEU A 125 -19.01 -1.76 1.95
N GLU A 126 -19.26 -2.94 1.38
CA GLU A 126 -19.72 -4.10 2.15
C GLU A 126 -18.69 -4.53 3.21
N LEU A 127 -17.39 -4.51 2.88
CA LEU A 127 -16.34 -4.82 3.86
C LEU A 127 -16.24 -3.77 4.97
N VAL A 128 -16.41 -2.49 4.62
CA VAL A 128 -16.49 -1.39 5.60
C VAL A 128 -17.70 -1.59 6.52
N ALA A 129 -18.87 -1.88 5.97
CA ALA A 129 -20.11 -2.08 6.73
C ALA A 129 -20.03 -3.28 7.68
N ARG A 130 -19.35 -4.35 7.29
CA ARG A 130 -19.12 -5.53 8.14
C ARG A 130 -18.15 -5.26 9.30
N ARG A 131 -17.44 -4.12 9.29
CA ARG A 131 -16.42 -3.78 10.29
C ARG A 131 -15.37 -4.88 10.49
N GLU A 132 -14.96 -5.51 9.40
CA GLU A 132 -13.94 -6.55 9.46
C GLU A 132 -12.66 -5.99 10.08
N LYS A 133 -12.23 -6.60 11.18
CA LYS A 133 -11.02 -6.18 11.91
C LYS A 133 -9.87 -7.10 11.54
N TYR A 134 -8.70 -6.53 11.39
CA TYR A 134 -7.47 -7.28 11.09
C TYR A 134 -6.52 -7.29 12.29
N SER A 135 -5.58 -8.22 12.28
CA SER A 135 -4.65 -8.42 13.39
C SER A 135 -3.23 -7.94 13.02
N ILE A 136 -2.59 -7.22 13.94
CA ILE A 136 -1.17 -6.83 13.79
C ILE A 136 -0.27 -8.07 13.64
N ARG A 137 -0.64 -9.21 14.25
CA ARG A 137 0.13 -10.47 14.12
C ARG A 137 0.19 -10.95 12.69
N GLU A 138 -0.88 -10.74 11.91
CA GLU A 138 -0.96 -11.13 10.51
C GLU A 138 -0.10 -10.24 9.63
N LEU A 139 -0.07 -8.93 9.88
CA LEU A 139 0.86 -8.01 9.24
C LEU A 139 2.31 -8.45 9.46
N ILE A 140 2.67 -8.81 10.71
CA ILE A 140 4.01 -9.32 11.04
C ILE A 140 4.26 -10.65 10.32
N GLY A 141 3.28 -11.55 10.27
CA GLY A 141 3.36 -12.83 9.54
C GLY A 141 3.71 -12.61 8.06
N THR A 142 3.04 -11.68 7.40
CA THR A 142 3.31 -11.33 6.01
C THR A 142 4.71 -10.75 5.82
N LEU A 143 5.15 -9.87 6.70
CA LEU A 143 6.52 -9.33 6.65
C LEU A 143 7.60 -10.42 6.79
N ILE A 144 7.30 -11.52 7.48
CA ILE A 144 8.18 -12.69 7.58
C ILE A 144 8.18 -13.50 6.27
N VAL A 145 7.00 -13.76 5.71
CA VAL A 145 6.83 -14.49 4.45
C VAL A 145 7.51 -13.76 3.29
N LEU A 146 7.48 -12.43 3.27
CA LEU A 146 8.16 -11.64 2.26
C LEU A 146 9.68 -11.87 2.17
N ARG A 147 10.29 -12.36 3.25
CA ARG A 147 11.72 -12.71 3.26
C ARG A 147 12.04 -14.05 2.60
N LYS A 148 11.01 -14.85 2.31
CA LYS A 148 11.12 -16.18 1.72
C LYS A 148 10.28 -16.24 0.44
N PRO A 149 10.87 -15.95 -0.73
CA PRO A 149 10.14 -15.91 -2.01
C PRO A 149 9.35 -17.17 -2.31
N GLU A 150 9.86 -18.34 -1.91
CA GLU A 150 9.25 -19.64 -2.10
C GLU A 150 7.90 -19.81 -1.37
N LEU A 151 7.67 -19.02 -0.33
CA LEU A 151 6.41 -19.09 0.43
C LEU A 151 5.32 -18.16 -0.11
N ARG A 152 5.64 -17.28 -1.06
CA ARG A 152 4.69 -16.25 -1.55
C ARG A 152 3.53 -16.82 -2.35
N ALA A 153 3.73 -17.96 -3.03
CA ALA A 153 2.67 -18.66 -3.76
C ALA A 153 1.86 -19.60 -2.84
N GLN A 154 2.31 -19.85 -1.60
CA GLN A 154 1.65 -20.73 -0.65
C GLN A 154 0.71 -19.94 0.26
N GLU A 155 -0.34 -20.58 0.75
CA GLU A 155 -1.21 -19.98 1.75
C GLU A 155 -0.44 -19.67 3.05
N ASN A 156 -0.57 -18.45 3.51
CA ASN A 156 0.03 -18.04 4.78
C ASN A 156 -0.78 -18.63 5.94
N ARG A 157 -0.30 -19.74 6.52
CA ARG A 157 -0.96 -20.44 7.63
C ARG A 157 -1.11 -19.61 8.91
N LEU A 158 -0.37 -18.49 9.05
CA LEU A 158 -0.48 -17.57 10.18
C LEU A 158 -1.56 -16.51 9.98
N ALA A 159 -2.12 -16.41 8.78
CA ALA A 159 -3.19 -15.48 8.47
C ALA A 159 -4.54 -16.18 8.62
N GLN A 160 -5.41 -15.62 9.44
CA GLN A 160 -6.80 -16.10 9.53
C GLN A 160 -7.54 -15.82 8.22
N GLU A 161 -8.58 -16.62 7.92
CA GLU A 161 -9.31 -16.57 6.63
C GLU A 161 -9.90 -15.20 6.28
N GLN A 162 -10.08 -14.32 7.27
CA GLN A 162 -10.75 -13.03 7.13
C GLN A 162 -9.81 -11.82 7.16
N SER A 163 -8.49 -12.00 7.13
CA SER A 163 -7.56 -10.88 7.23
C SER A 163 -7.02 -10.45 5.87
N ALA A 164 -7.30 -9.22 5.52
CA ALA A 164 -6.76 -8.59 4.32
C ALA A 164 -6.05 -7.28 4.69
N TYR A 165 -4.71 -7.21 4.49
CA TYR A 165 -3.98 -5.94 4.55
C TYR A 165 -4.39 -5.04 3.38
N CYS A 166 -3.93 -3.81 3.39
CA CYS A 166 -4.23 -2.84 2.35
C CYS A 166 -4.09 -3.41 0.92
N SER A 167 -3.02 -4.14 0.62
CA SER A 167 -2.79 -4.70 -0.71
C SER A 167 -3.62 -5.95 -1.00
N ALA A 168 -3.80 -6.85 -0.02
CA ALA A 168 -4.71 -7.98 -0.15
C ALA A 168 -6.17 -7.52 -0.32
N PHE A 169 -6.54 -6.47 0.39
CA PHE A 169 -7.85 -5.83 0.30
C PHE A 169 -8.09 -5.31 -1.13
N VAL A 170 -7.21 -4.46 -1.64
CA VAL A 170 -7.35 -3.91 -3.01
C VAL A 170 -7.32 -5.02 -4.06
N LYS A 171 -6.40 -6.00 -3.94
CA LYS A 171 -6.36 -7.14 -4.85
C LYS A 171 -7.68 -7.91 -4.86
N LYS A 172 -8.28 -8.14 -3.68
CA LYS A 172 -9.58 -8.82 -3.58
C LYS A 172 -10.67 -8.05 -4.31
N LEU A 173 -10.77 -6.73 -4.12
CA LEU A 173 -11.78 -5.91 -4.80
C LEU A 173 -11.67 -6.02 -6.32
N PHE A 174 -10.46 -5.93 -6.84
CA PHE A 174 -10.21 -6.06 -8.29
C PHE A 174 -10.49 -7.49 -8.80
N HIS A 175 -10.12 -8.50 -8.03
CA HIS A 175 -10.44 -9.89 -8.37
C HIS A 175 -11.96 -10.12 -8.45
N ASP A 176 -12.73 -9.57 -7.52
CA ASP A 176 -14.19 -9.65 -7.52
C ASP A 176 -14.79 -8.94 -8.76
N ALA A 177 -14.10 -7.94 -9.31
CA ALA A 177 -14.44 -7.26 -10.55
C ALA A 177 -13.84 -7.95 -11.81
N GLY A 178 -13.26 -9.14 -11.68
CA GLY A 178 -12.71 -9.91 -12.80
C GLY A 178 -11.28 -9.52 -13.22
N LEU A 179 -10.56 -8.73 -12.40
CA LEU A 179 -9.21 -8.25 -12.69
C LEU A 179 -8.21 -8.79 -11.67
N ASP A 180 -7.23 -9.60 -12.08
CA ASP A 180 -6.14 -10.04 -11.19
C ASP A 180 -4.94 -9.08 -11.30
N LEU A 181 -4.82 -8.14 -10.36
CA LEU A 181 -3.74 -7.15 -10.34
C LEU A 181 -2.34 -7.77 -10.27
N VAL A 182 -2.21 -8.97 -9.66
CA VAL A 182 -0.91 -9.62 -9.39
C VAL A 182 -1.06 -11.12 -9.57
N PRO A 183 -1.07 -11.62 -10.83
CA PRO A 183 -1.17 -13.04 -11.12
C PRO A 183 -0.04 -13.84 -10.46
N GLY A 184 -0.39 -15.03 -9.95
CA GLY A 184 0.57 -15.94 -9.33
C GLY A 184 1.00 -15.61 -7.89
N VAL A 185 0.49 -14.52 -7.31
CA VAL A 185 0.69 -14.19 -5.89
C VAL A 185 -0.64 -14.30 -5.16
N THR A 186 -0.69 -15.03 -4.05
CA THR A 186 -1.93 -15.12 -3.26
C THR A 186 -2.30 -13.75 -2.68
N GLY A 187 -3.59 -13.47 -2.51
CA GLY A 187 -4.07 -12.19 -1.97
C GLY A 187 -3.34 -11.80 -0.68
N LYS A 188 -3.21 -12.74 0.25
CA LYS A 188 -2.56 -12.54 1.56
C LYS A 188 -1.06 -12.23 1.49
N ASN A 189 -0.39 -12.56 0.40
CA ASN A 189 1.04 -12.33 0.19
C ASN A 189 1.32 -11.17 -0.77
N THR A 190 0.27 -10.52 -1.26
CA THR A 190 0.37 -9.34 -2.14
C THR A 190 0.85 -8.14 -1.33
N THR A 191 1.74 -7.37 -1.91
CA THR A 191 2.33 -6.17 -1.29
C THR A 191 1.99 -4.92 -2.10
N PRO A 192 2.12 -3.71 -1.52
CA PRO A 192 2.04 -2.47 -2.27
C PRO A 192 2.99 -2.41 -3.47
N GLU A 193 4.21 -2.95 -3.35
CA GLU A 193 5.18 -3.03 -4.45
C GLU A 193 4.69 -3.94 -5.59
N ASP A 194 4.02 -5.06 -5.27
CA ASP A 194 3.45 -5.93 -6.30
C ASP A 194 2.38 -5.22 -7.11
N ILE A 195 1.49 -4.48 -6.44
CA ILE A 195 0.45 -3.69 -7.11
C ILE A 195 1.07 -2.56 -7.94
N ALA A 196 2.10 -1.88 -7.41
CA ALA A 196 2.83 -0.84 -8.13
C ALA A 196 3.48 -1.33 -9.43
N ARG A 197 3.72 -2.64 -9.51
CA ARG A 197 4.34 -3.36 -10.63
C ARG A 197 3.38 -4.32 -11.31
N SER A 198 2.08 -4.09 -11.17
CA SER A 198 1.06 -4.90 -11.83
C SER A 198 1.37 -5.09 -13.32
N PRO A 199 1.29 -6.32 -13.84
CA PRO A 199 1.45 -6.57 -15.26
C PRO A 199 0.23 -6.16 -16.10
N LEU A 200 -0.89 -5.83 -15.45
CA LEU A 200 -2.07 -5.37 -16.18
C LEU A 200 -1.80 -4.00 -16.81
N PRO A 201 -2.31 -3.74 -18.01
CA PRO A 201 -2.22 -2.44 -18.66
C PRO A 201 -2.82 -1.34 -17.77
N HIS A 202 -2.07 -0.28 -17.52
CA HIS A 202 -2.55 0.84 -16.71
C HIS A 202 -1.76 2.12 -16.99
N LYS A 203 -2.37 3.26 -16.66
CA LYS A 203 -1.68 4.54 -16.55
C LYS A 203 -1.22 4.73 -15.10
N LYS A 204 0.06 4.99 -14.90
CA LYS A 204 0.64 5.29 -13.60
C LYS A 204 1.07 6.76 -13.55
N TYR A 205 0.36 7.56 -12.80
CA TYR A 205 0.79 8.91 -12.44
C TYR A 205 1.71 8.80 -11.23
N LEU A 206 2.94 9.27 -11.35
CA LEU A 206 3.94 9.21 -10.29
C LEU A 206 4.34 10.63 -9.88
N LEU A 207 4.06 11.00 -8.63
CA LEU A 207 4.51 12.27 -8.07
C LEU A 207 6.00 12.17 -7.74
N VAL A 208 6.82 12.81 -8.56
CA VAL A 208 8.27 12.84 -8.39
C VAL A 208 8.66 14.09 -7.62
N ARG A 209 9.31 13.90 -6.48
CA ARG A 209 9.86 15.00 -5.67
C ARG A 209 11.36 15.04 -5.83
N GLU A 210 11.89 16.22 -6.00
CA GLU A 210 13.32 16.48 -5.87
C GLU A 210 13.71 16.28 -4.40
N MET A 211 14.03 15.05 -4.02
CA MET A 211 14.64 14.79 -2.71
C MET A 211 16.13 15.06 -2.84
N PRO A 212 16.73 15.86 -1.95
CA PRO A 212 18.18 15.91 -1.85
C PRO A 212 18.66 14.51 -1.50
N GLY A 213 19.27 13.80 -2.46
CA GLY A 213 19.67 12.38 -2.36
C GLY A 213 20.50 12.04 -1.10
N ALA A 214 21.21 13.03 -0.55
CA ALA A 214 21.95 12.92 0.71
C ALA A 214 21.05 12.63 1.94
N LYS A 215 19.80 13.14 1.99
CA LYS A 215 18.92 12.91 3.15
C LYS A 215 18.32 11.51 3.15
N LEU A 216 17.96 10.98 1.99
CA LEU A 216 17.42 9.62 1.88
C LEU A 216 18.52 8.58 2.21
N ALA A 217 19.71 8.72 1.64
CA ALA A 217 20.86 7.87 1.92
C ALA A 217 21.28 7.90 3.40
N ALA A 218 21.20 9.07 4.05
CA ALA A 218 21.49 9.20 5.48
C ALA A 218 20.42 8.52 6.35
N LEU A 219 19.15 8.57 5.97
CA LEU A 219 18.06 7.90 6.67
C LEU A 219 18.15 6.38 6.53
N GLU A 220 18.42 5.89 5.33
CA GLU A 220 18.66 4.46 5.04
C GLU A 220 19.85 3.91 5.84
N LYS A 221 20.95 4.68 5.91
CA LYS A 221 22.14 4.32 6.69
C LYS A 221 21.84 4.25 8.20
N LYS A 222 21.09 5.21 8.76
CA LYS A 222 20.70 5.20 10.18
C LYS A 222 19.81 4.00 10.54
N LEU A 223 18.88 3.65 9.68
CA LEU A 223 17.93 2.55 9.90
C LEU A 223 18.62 1.18 9.75
N SER A 224 19.48 1.01 8.77
CA SER A 224 20.25 -0.23 8.58
C SER A 224 21.19 -0.49 9.77
N THR A 225 21.81 0.55 10.31
CA THR A 225 22.67 0.46 11.51
C THR A 225 21.86 0.13 12.77
N GLY A 226 20.70 0.78 12.95
CA GLY A 226 19.82 0.53 14.10
C GLY A 226 19.23 -0.88 14.14
N VAL A 227 18.87 -1.43 12.98
CA VAL A 227 18.38 -2.82 12.85
C VAL A 227 19.49 -3.83 13.11
N ARG A 228 20.71 -3.60 12.60
CA ARG A 228 21.88 -4.47 12.88
C ARG A 228 22.23 -4.50 14.36
N THR A 229 22.22 -3.35 15.02
CA THR A 229 22.55 -3.24 16.46
C THR A 229 21.51 -3.96 17.34
N ARG A 230 20.22 -3.87 17.00
CA ARG A 230 19.16 -4.60 17.73
C ARG A 230 19.22 -6.11 17.53
N LEU A 231 19.48 -6.57 16.30
CA LEU A 231 19.64 -8.00 16.02
C LEU A 231 20.88 -8.60 16.72
N ALA A 232 21.98 -7.84 16.81
CA ALA A 232 23.16 -8.24 17.57
C ALA A 232 22.86 -8.36 19.07
N LYS A 233 22.12 -7.41 19.67
CA LYS A 233 21.70 -7.47 21.08
C LYS A 233 20.76 -8.63 21.40
N ILE A 234 19.92 -9.06 20.43
CA ILE A 234 19.04 -10.22 20.62
C ILE A 234 19.83 -11.52 20.56
N LYS A 235 20.87 -11.62 19.71
CA LYS A 235 21.75 -12.80 19.66
C LYS A 235 22.59 -12.95 20.94
N LEU A 236 23.06 -11.86 21.52
CA LEU A 236 23.84 -11.87 22.76
C LEU A 236 23.02 -12.19 24.03
N ARG A 237 21.70 -12.14 23.99
CA ARG A 237 20.82 -12.52 25.10
C ARG A 237 20.33 -13.97 25.05
N LYS A 238 20.68 -14.72 24.02
CA LYS A 238 20.28 -16.12 23.80
C LYS A 238 21.48 -17.09 23.81
N GLY A 239 22.66 -16.66 24.08
CA GLY A 239 23.85 -17.41 24.45
C GLY A 239 24.19 -17.10 25.91
#